data_c962f7050e693cc8868b7a66f4034d70
#
_entry.id   c962f7050e693cc8868b7a66f4034d70
#
_cell.length_a   1.000
_cell.length_b   1.000
_cell.length_c   1.000
_cell.angle_alpha   90.00
_cell.angle_beta   90.00
_cell.angle_gamma   90.00
#
_symmetry.space_group_name_H-M   'P 1'
#
loop_
_entity.id
_entity.type
_entity.pdbx_description
1 polymer ?
#
loop_
_entity_poly.entity_id
_entity_poly.type
_entity_poly.pdbx_seq_one_letter_code
_entity_poly.pdbx_strand_id
1 'polypeptide(L)'
;MLALGPGGRSIDTSRFERGDVIEPGRYRLDLLLNSRWRGVEEVELRRQPGRESAVFCYDRGLLERAGIDLEKSARGQDRSSARDPLPEGLHCDPLERYVPGARVKLDIAEQSVYVSVPSYYLSLDSSKTYVDPASWDSGISAALLNYNSNLHVRENHGRSATSGYAGMNAGFNFGRARLRHNGTATWSRRMGSHYQRSATYVQTDLPAWRAQLLLGENSTSSEFFDAVSFRGVQLSSDDRMLPDSLRYYAPVVRGTASTNARVSVYQRGYLIYETTVAPGAFALDELQTASYGGDLEVRVTEASGEVRSFIVPFATTVQLLRPGTTRYSLTAGRLNDPSLERRPNMLQGVYQRGLGNDVTAYAGGAFTGSYMSGLMGAALNTPVGGFSGDVTLARTEVPGDDRLSGSSYRLAYSKNLPNTGTNFSLLAYRYSTGGYLGLRDAAFMQDRVERGEPLESFSRLRNRLDANISQQLGNGGNLYLNGSSQRYWSGGGRAVNFSVGYSNQWRDVSYSISAQRLRSHYEGFSSGDRRGETSTLFSLNLSIPLGGAGRGSPTLSSYLTRDSNSGTQLTSGVSGMLGKRGEASYSLSASHDRDSRQTSKSASLDYRLPQVELGSSLSQGPGYRQLSV
;
A
#
# COMPACT_ATOMS: atom_id res chain seq x y z
N MET A 1 4.20 2.05 63.05
CA MET A 1 3.08 1.78 64.00
C MET A 1 2.04 0.97 63.26
N LEU A 2 2.00 -0.32 63.50
CA LEU A 2 1.03 -1.23 62.91
C LEU A 2 -0.28 -1.14 63.68
N ALA A 3 -1.36 -0.85 62.94
CA ALA A 3 -2.69 -0.71 63.53
C ALA A 3 -3.18 -2.07 64.03
N LEU A 4 -3.49 -2.16 65.29
CA LEU A 4 -4.19 -3.28 65.89
C LEU A 4 -5.64 -3.27 65.44
N GLY A 5 -6.10 -4.29 64.75
CA GLY A 5 -7.52 -4.48 64.44
C GLY A 5 -8.36 -4.71 65.68
N PRO A 6 -9.69 -4.53 65.70
CA PRO A 6 -10.55 -4.78 66.83
C PRO A 6 -10.55 -6.25 67.19
N GLY A 7 -9.80 -6.63 68.24
CA GLY A 7 -9.70 -7.98 68.74
C GLY A 7 -8.31 -8.42 69.17
N GLY A 8 -7.29 -7.55 69.13
CA GLY A 8 -5.97 -7.80 69.77
C GLY A 8 -5.13 -8.92 69.16
N ARG A 9 -5.43 -9.42 67.96
CA ARG A 9 -4.60 -10.38 67.26
C ARG A 9 -3.52 -9.66 66.46
N SER A 10 -2.23 -9.91 66.76
CA SER A 10 -1.12 -9.45 65.91
C SER A 10 -1.25 -10.05 64.53
N ILE A 11 -1.35 -9.18 63.50
CA ILE A 11 -1.25 -9.64 62.11
C ILE A 11 0.22 -10.10 61.94
N ASP A 12 0.41 -11.36 61.57
CA ASP A 12 1.72 -11.87 61.20
C ASP A 12 2.21 -11.21 59.91
N THR A 13 3.06 -10.21 60.07
CA THR A 13 3.68 -9.47 58.96
C THR A 13 5.00 -10.09 58.50
N SER A 14 5.45 -11.18 59.12
CA SER A 14 6.72 -11.84 58.81
C SER A 14 6.80 -12.30 57.34
N ARG A 15 5.66 -12.52 56.70
CA ARG A 15 5.56 -12.81 55.23
C ARG A 15 5.96 -11.63 54.36
N PHE A 16 5.70 -10.40 54.78
CA PHE A 16 6.00 -9.17 54.04
C PHE A 16 7.41 -8.63 54.32
N GLU A 17 8.02 -9.06 55.40
CA GLU A 17 9.36 -8.61 55.80
C GLU A 17 10.49 -9.39 55.09
N ARG A 18 10.19 -10.56 54.46
CA ARG A 18 11.18 -11.43 53.83
C ARG A 18 11.24 -11.30 52.28
N GLY A 19 10.64 -10.28 51.71
CA GLY A 19 10.48 -10.12 50.24
C GLY A 19 9.27 -10.92 49.72
N ASP A 20 8.91 -10.70 48.44
CA ASP A 20 7.76 -11.32 47.81
C ASP A 20 7.98 -12.82 47.62
N VAL A 21 7.51 -13.64 48.58
CA VAL A 21 7.47 -15.09 48.44
C VAL A 21 6.34 -15.48 47.51
N ILE A 22 6.68 -15.97 46.34
CA ILE A 22 5.73 -16.38 45.30
C ILE A 22 5.19 -17.77 45.68
N GLU A 23 3.86 -17.87 45.83
CA GLU A 23 3.17 -19.11 46.10
C GLU A 23 3.02 -19.98 44.83
N PRO A 24 3.05 -21.31 44.96
CA PRO A 24 2.79 -22.21 43.83
C PRO A 24 1.32 -22.11 43.38
N GLY A 25 1.07 -22.23 42.08
CA GLY A 25 -0.29 -22.14 41.51
C GLY A 25 -0.28 -21.86 40.04
N ARG A 26 -1.48 -21.71 39.46
CA ARG A 26 -1.65 -21.25 38.09
C ARG A 26 -2.01 -19.76 38.09
N TYR A 27 -1.29 -19.04 37.27
CA TYR A 27 -1.41 -17.59 37.16
C TYR A 27 -1.62 -17.20 35.70
N ARG A 28 -2.44 -16.20 35.44
CA ARG A 28 -2.52 -15.53 34.16
C ARG A 28 -1.61 -14.32 34.20
N LEU A 29 -0.51 -14.40 33.48
CA LEU A 29 0.54 -13.36 33.48
C LEU A 29 0.80 -12.84 32.09
N ASP A 30 1.15 -11.58 32.00
CA ASP A 30 1.70 -10.99 30.79
C ASP A 30 3.08 -11.59 30.50
N LEU A 31 3.21 -12.23 29.33
CA LEU A 31 4.48 -12.76 28.86
C LEU A 31 5.22 -11.72 28.05
N LEU A 32 6.40 -11.31 28.51
CA LEU A 32 7.26 -10.38 27.80
C LEU A 32 8.55 -11.09 27.38
N LEU A 33 8.83 -11.11 26.08
CA LEU A 33 10.09 -11.62 25.51
C LEU A 33 10.96 -10.44 25.07
N ASN A 34 12.16 -10.31 25.66
CA ASN A 34 13.07 -9.19 25.41
C ASN A 34 12.38 -7.83 25.57
N SER A 35 11.61 -7.66 26.65
CA SER A 35 10.79 -6.48 26.95
C SER A 35 9.65 -6.22 25.96
N ARG A 36 9.29 -7.19 25.13
CA ARG A 36 8.16 -7.13 24.20
C ARG A 36 7.03 -8.01 24.71
N TRP A 37 5.88 -7.43 24.84
CA TRP A 37 4.66 -8.16 25.21
C TRP A 37 4.29 -9.18 24.12
N ARG A 38 3.97 -10.42 24.55
CA ARG A 38 3.63 -11.54 23.67
C ARG A 38 2.20 -12.03 23.84
N GLY A 39 1.56 -11.66 24.90
CA GLY A 39 0.21 -12.07 25.23
C GLY A 39 0.06 -12.34 26.71
N VAL A 40 -1.17 -12.65 27.11
CA VAL A 40 -1.48 -13.16 28.45
C VAL A 40 -1.49 -14.67 28.37
N GLU A 41 -0.59 -15.30 29.12
CA GLU A 41 -0.45 -16.76 29.15
C GLU A 41 -0.83 -17.32 30.53
N GLU A 42 -1.45 -18.49 30.52
CA GLU A 42 -1.66 -19.23 31.75
C GLU A 42 -0.39 -20.03 32.06
N VAL A 43 0.33 -19.64 33.14
CA VAL A 43 1.60 -20.22 33.54
C VAL A 43 1.47 -20.94 34.87
N GLU A 44 2.18 -22.03 35.03
CA GLU A 44 2.24 -22.80 36.28
C GLU A 44 3.50 -22.45 37.02
N LEU A 45 3.35 -22.09 38.30
CA LEU A 45 4.45 -21.85 39.23
C LEU A 45 4.51 -23.01 40.23
N ARG A 46 5.68 -23.64 40.37
CA ARG A 46 5.88 -24.78 41.28
C ARG A 46 6.98 -24.49 42.27
N ARG A 47 6.81 -25.02 43.50
CA ARG A 47 7.85 -24.99 44.53
C ARG A 47 8.90 -26.05 44.22
N GLN A 48 10.17 -25.67 44.25
CA GLN A 48 11.29 -26.59 44.14
C GLN A 48 11.91 -26.87 45.52
N PRO A 49 12.45 -28.07 45.76
CA PRO A 49 13.17 -28.39 46.98
C PRO A 49 14.30 -27.39 47.23
N GLY A 50 14.34 -26.79 48.43
CA GLY A 50 15.38 -25.83 48.84
C GLY A 50 15.12 -24.38 48.37
N ARG A 51 13.96 -24.06 47.76
CA ARG A 51 13.55 -22.69 47.42
C ARG A 51 12.28 -22.30 48.14
N GLU A 52 12.25 -21.12 48.75
CA GLU A 52 11.06 -20.58 49.42
C GLU A 52 10.01 -20.09 48.43
N SER A 53 10.44 -19.44 47.35
CA SER A 53 9.56 -18.95 46.26
C SER A 53 9.36 -20.00 45.17
N ALA A 54 8.14 -20.07 44.63
CA ALA A 54 7.83 -20.87 43.46
C ALA A 54 8.56 -20.34 42.22
N VAL A 55 8.90 -21.24 41.32
CA VAL A 55 9.60 -20.93 40.06
C VAL A 55 8.67 -21.09 38.88
N PHE A 56 8.95 -20.33 37.82
CA PHE A 56 8.24 -20.40 36.54
C PHE A 56 8.49 -21.74 35.85
N CYS A 57 7.40 -22.40 35.46
CA CYS A 57 7.45 -23.65 34.70
C CYS A 57 6.93 -23.38 33.28
N TYR A 58 7.50 -24.08 32.33
CA TYR A 58 7.24 -23.88 30.89
C TYR A 58 7.22 -25.22 30.17
N ASP A 59 6.47 -25.28 29.11
CA ASP A 59 6.47 -26.36 28.12
C ASP A 59 6.96 -25.88 26.76
N ARG A 60 7.13 -26.81 25.84
CA ARG A 60 7.53 -26.50 24.45
C ARG A 60 6.58 -25.50 23.80
N GLY A 61 5.28 -25.72 23.94
CA GLY A 61 4.25 -24.88 23.29
C GLY A 61 4.28 -23.42 23.78
N LEU A 62 4.49 -23.20 25.09
CA LEU A 62 4.62 -21.86 25.66
C LEU A 62 5.84 -21.12 25.11
N LEU A 63 6.99 -21.79 25.02
CA LEU A 63 8.23 -21.17 24.51
C LEU A 63 8.15 -20.87 23.01
N GLU A 64 7.55 -21.77 22.21
CA GLU A 64 7.33 -21.56 20.78
C GLU A 64 6.34 -20.41 20.55
N ARG A 65 5.22 -20.34 21.29
CA ARG A 65 4.29 -19.20 21.23
C ARG A 65 4.93 -17.90 21.68
N ALA A 66 5.83 -17.95 22.66
CA ALA A 66 6.64 -16.80 23.06
C ALA A 66 7.55 -16.30 21.92
N GLY A 67 7.87 -17.13 20.94
CA GLY A 67 8.73 -16.80 19.80
C GLY A 67 10.18 -17.26 19.98
N ILE A 68 10.41 -18.34 20.72
CA ILE A 68 11.73 -18.98 20.89
C ILE A 68 11.83 -20.14 19.89
N ASP A 69 12.91 -20.17 19.12
CA ASP A 69 13.23 -21.26 18.20
C ASP A 69 14.04 -22.35 18.93
N LEU A 70 13.32 -23.37 19.39
CA LEU A 70 13.90 -24.46 20.16
C LEU A 70 14.83 -25.36 19.34
N GLU A 71 14.65 -25.44 18.02
CA GLU A 71 15.57 -26.18 17.15
C GLU A 71 16.91 -25.48 17.00
N LYS A 72 16.89 -24.13 16.84
CA LYS A 72 18.13 -23.35 16.85
C LYS A 72 18.81 -23.40 18.20
N SER A 73 18.04 -23.39 19.29
CA SER A 73 18.56 -23.50 20.66
C SER A 73 19.28 -24.83 20.87
N ALA A 74 18.72 -25.93 20.36
CA ALA A 74 19.34 -27.25 20.43
C ALA A 74 20.61 -27.34 19.57
N ARG A 75 20.62 -26.80 18.37
CA ARG A 75 21.80 -26.80 17.49
C ARG A 75 22.93 -25.88 17.99
N GLY A 76 22.57 -24.81 18.69
CA GLY A 76 23.51 -23.77 19.11
C GLY A 76 24.03 -22.93 17.93
N GLN A 77 24.73 -21.85 18.22
CA GLN A 77 25.44 -21.02 17.22
C GLN A 77 26.76 -21.71 16.80
N ASP A 78 27.34 -22.43 17.71
CA ASP A 78 28.54 -23.26 17.55
C ASP A 78 28.41 -24.53 18.40
N ARG A 79 29.39 -25.45 18.30
CA ARG A 79 29.39 -26.72 19.08
C ARG A 79 29.41 -26.50 20.60
N SER A 80 29.94 -25.39 21.08
CA SER A 80 30.02 -25.07 22.52
C SER A 80 28.71 -24.54 23.09
N SER A 81 27.87 -23.95 22.25
CA SER A 81 26.55 -23.39 22.59
C SER A 81 25.39 -24.35 22.34
N ALA A 82 25.62 -25.52 21.77
CA ALA A 82 24.58 -26.54 21.59
C ALA A 82 24.05 -27.01 22.97
N ARG A 83 22.75 -27.27 23.05
CA ARG A 83 22.06 -27.74 24.28
C ARG A 83 21.23 -28.97 23.98
N ASP A 84 20.89 -29.69 25.04
CA ASP A 84 19.94 -30.77 24.91
C ASP A 84 18.57 -30.25 24.43
N PRO A 85 17.88 -30.98 23.54
CA PRO A 85 16.53 -30.62 23.16
C PRO A 85 15.62 -30.59 24.40
N LEU A 86 14.69 -29.60 24.43
CA LEU A 86 13.69 -29.56 25.51
C LEU A 86 12.80 -30.81 25.41
N PRO A 87 12.76 -31.65 26.49
CA PRO A 87 11.89 -32.82 26.49
C PRO A 87 10.40 -32.45 26.44
N GLU A 88 9.53 -33.44 26.21
CA GLU A 88 8.08 -33.21 26.28
C GLU A 88 7.64 -33.05 27.75
N GLY A 89 6.63 -32.20 27.97
CA GLY A 89 6.03 -31.94 29.27
C GLY A 89 6.40 -30.59 29.88
N LEU A 90 6.01 -30.41 31.15
CA LEU A 90 6.21 -29.17 31.89
C LEU A 90 7.55 -29.21 32.63
N HIS A 91 8.40 -28.24 32.42
CA HIS A 91 9.74 -28.09 32.99
C HIS A 91 9.84 -26.85 33.85
N CYS A 92 10.51 -26.98 35.00
CA CYS A 92 10.73 -25.86 35.93
C CYS A 92 12.24 -25.60 36.17
N ASP A 93 13.10 -26.21 35.36
CA ASP A 93 14.54 -25.95 35.37
C ASP A 93 14.85 -24.54 34.87
N PRO A 94 16.04 -23.97 35.16
CA PRO A 94 16.47 -22.72 34.53
C PRO A 94 16.43 -22.82 33.01
N LEU A 95 15.76 -21.86 32.36
CA LEU A 95 15.59 -21.87 30.89
C LEU A 95 16.92 -21.87 30.12
N GLU A 96 17.99 -21.34 30.74
CA GLU A 96 19.35 -21.35 30.19
C GLU A 96 19.88 -22.75 29.88
N ARG A 97 19.34 -23.78 30.55
CA ARG A 97 19.70 -25.18 30.30
C ARG A 97 19.37 -25.61 28.88
N TYR A 98 18.27 -25.09 28.32
CA TYR A 98 17.76 -25.46 27.01
C TYR A 98 17.94 -24.34 25.94
N VAL A 99 18.03 -23.10 26.40
CA VAL A 99 18.21 -21.92 25.53
C VAL A 99 19.41 -21.12 26.05
N PRO A 100 20.56 -21.17 25.37
CA PRO A 100 21.78 -20.50 25.82
C PRO A 100 21.60 -19.02 26.08
N GLY A 101 22.03 -18.55 27.27
CA GLY A 101 21.93 -17.14 27.66
C GLY A 101 20.52 -16.65 28.00
N ALA A 102 19.54 -17.55 28.08
CA ALA A 102 18.18 -17.18 28.46
C ALA A 102 18.09 -16.86 29.96
N ARG A 103 17.30 -15.84 30.31
CA ARG A 103 16.99 -15.44 31.67
C ARG A 103 15.50 -15.25 31.85
N VAL A 104 14.97 -15.64 33.01
CA VAL A 104 13.57 -15.43 33.35
C VAL A 104 13.50 -14.61 34.63
N LYS A 105 12.73 -13.54 34.63
CA LYS A 105 12.35 -12.75 35.82
C LYS A 105 10.84 -12.78 35.95
N LEU A 106 10.35 -13.19 37.09
CA LEU A 106 8.94 -13.19 37.44
C LEU A 106 8.64 -11.97 38.31
N ASP A 107 7.61 -11.24 37.99
CA ASP A 107 7.11 -10.08 38.71
C ASP A 107 5.60 -10.23 38.93
N ILE A 108 5.25 -10.74 40.12
CA ILE A 108 3.84 -11.01 40.43
C ILE A 108 3.08 -9.72 40.72
N ALA A 109 3.75 -8.68 41.23
CA ALA A 109 3.11 -7.39 41.48
C ALA A 109 2.63 -6.72 40.19
N GLU A 110 3.41 -6.87 39.13
CA GLU A 110 3.06 -6.43 37.79
C GLU A 110 2.30 -7.49 36.96
N GLN A 111 2.01 -8.65 37.55
CA GLN A 111 1.39 -9.79 36.85
C GLN A 111 2.12 -10.16 35.54
N SER A 112 3.46 -10.15 35.57
CA SER A 112 4.28 -10.26 34.37
C SER A 112 5.40 -11.28 34.54
N VAL A 113 5.73 -11.99 33.45
CA VAL A 113 6.93 -12.81 33.33
C VAL A 113 7.81 -12.26 32.20
N TYR A 114 9.03 -11.89 32.57
CA TYR A 114 10.02 -11.35 31.62
C TYR A 114 10.98 -12.48 31.24
N VAL A 115 11.00 -12.82 29.98
CA VAL A 115 11.93 -13.79 29.39
C VAL A 115 12.90 -13.03 28.49
N SER A 116 14.18 -13.12 28.77
CA SER A 116 15.24 -12.54 27.94
C SER A 116 16.00 -13.67 27.25
N VAL A 117 16.11 -13.60 25.93
CA VAL A 117 16.74 -14.60 25.07
C VAL A 117 17.61 -13.91 24.02
N PRO A 118 18.86 -14.39 23.75
CA PRO A 118 19.66 -13.86 22.66
C PRO A 118 18.91 -13.93 21.32
N SER A 119 19.05 -12.88 20.50
CA SER A 119 18.27 -12.72 19.26
C SER A 119 18.46 -13.86 18.24
N TYR A 120 19.59 -14.55 18.30
CA TYR A 120 19.87 -15.73 17.47
C TYR A 120 18.84 -16.86 17.67
N TYR A 121 18.39 -17.06 18.92
CA TYR A 121 17.45 -18.13 19.29
C TYR A 121 15.98 -17.71 19.20
N LEU A 122 15.71 -16.53 18.68
CA LEU A 122 14.34 -16.10 18.40
C LEU A 122 13.85 -16.68 17.08
N SER A 123 12.58 -17.05 17.05
CA SER A 123 11.91 -17.40 15.78
C SER A 123 11.77 -16.15 14.91
N LEU A 124 11.74 -16.34 13.60
CA LEU A 124 11.53 -15.26 12.64
C LEU A 124 10.16 -14.58 12.83
N ASP A 125 9.22 -15.27 13.47
CA ASP A 125 7.86 -14.82 13.74
C ASP A 125 7.76 -13.90 14.98
N SER A 126 8.90 -13.62 15.64
CA SER A 126 8.94 -12.85 16.88
C SER A 126 8.87 -11.32 16.71
N SER A 127 8.38 -10.79 15.56
CA SER A 127 8.22 -9.35 15.34
C SER A 127 7.06 -8.75 16.16
N LYS A 128 7.12 -7.46 16.48
CA LYS A 128 6.15 -6.75 17.35
C LYS A 128 4.70 -6.81 16.87
N THR A 129 4.50 -6.97 15.57
CA THR A 129 3.22 -6.80 14.88
C THR A 129 2.72 -8.09 14.24
N TYR A 130 3.52 -9.16 14.28
CA TYR A 130 3.10 -10.45 13.76
C TYR A 130 2.23 -11.20 14.78
N VAL A 131 1.06 -11.59 14.34
CA VAL A 131 0.14 -12.50 15.03
C VAL A 131 0.00 -13.74 14.16
N ASP A 132 0.23 -14.92 14.73
CA ASP A 132 0.10 -16.18 14.02
C ASP A 132 -1.30 -16.30 13.39
N PRO A 133 -1.41 -16.49 12.05
CA PRO A 133 -2.69 -16.64 11.36
C PRO A 133 -3.58 -17.75 11.92
N ALA A 134 -3.00 -18.79 12.54
CA ALA A 134 -3.75 -19.85 13.18
C ALA A 134 -4.55 -19.35 14.40
N SER A 135 -4.06 -18.29 15.06
CA SER A 135 -4.70 -17.65 16.22
C SER A 135 -5.62 -16.48 15.86
N TRP A 136 -5.78 -16.16 14.57
CA TRP A 136 -6.62 -15.05 14.17
C TRP A 136 -8.08 -15.29 14.54
N ASP A 137 -8.65 -14.32 15.23
CA ASP A 137 -10.09 -14.29 15.48
C ASP A 137 -10.85 -14.02 14.17
N SER A 138 -11.87 -14.80 13.89
CA SER A 138 -12.74 -14.57 12.74
C SER A 138 -13.57 -13.27 12.84
N GLY A 139 -13.63 -12.68 14.04
CA GLY A 139 -14.39 -11.49 14.34
C GLY A 139 -15.89 -11.76 14.46
N ILE A 140 -16.65 -10.70 14.64
CA ILE A 140 -18.12 -10.77 14.74
C ILE A 140 -18.78 -10.72 13.36
N SER A 141 -19.98 -11.27 13.26
CA SER A 141 -20.85 -11.03 12.10
C SER A 141 -21.26 -9.57 12.08
N ALA A 142 -20.89 -8.85 11.02
CA ALA A 142 -21.11 -7.42 10.91
C ALA A 142 -21.35 -7.01 9.45
N ALA A 143 -22.22 -6.04 9.26
CA ALA A 143 -22.34 -5.30 8.01
C ALA A 143 -21.52 -4.02 8.10
N LEU A 144 -20.78 -3.72 7.05
CA LEU A 144 -19.89 -2.58 6.93
C LEU A 144 -20.28 -1.77 5.70
N LEU A 145 -20.31 -0.45 5.85
CA LEU A 145 -20.50 0.46 4.73
C LEU A 145 -19.58 1.66 4.90
N ASN A 146 -18.59 1.75 4.03
CA ASN A 146 -17.79 2.95 3.85
C ASN A 146 -18.25 3.64 2.58
N TYR A 147 -18.49 4.93 2.65
CA TYR A 147 -18.90 5.70 1.49
C TYR A 147 -18.19 7.05 1.48
N ASN A 148 -17.97 7.56 0.30
CA ASN A 148 -17.63 8.94 0.06
C ASN A 148 -18.53 9.47 -1.05
N SER A 149 -19.05 10.66 -0.88
CA SER A 149 -19.87 11.32 -1.90
C SER A 149 -19.41 12.75 -2.11
N ASN A 150 -19.54 13.20 -3.33
CA ASN A 150 -19.17 14.55 -3.72
C ASN A 150 -20.17 15.08 -4.74
N LEU A 151 -20.67 16.29 -4.50
CA LEU A 151 -21.55 17.02 -5.40
C LEU A 151 -20.84 18.27 -5.89
N HIS A 152 -20.67 18.40 -7.20
CA HIS A 152 -20.10 19.56 -7.84
C HIS A 152 -21.19 20.35 -8.58
N VAL A 153 -21.31 21.62 -8.26
CA VAL A 153 -22.09 22.57 -9.02
C VAL A 153 -21.14 23.60 -9.59
N ARG A 154 -21.03 23.63 -10.91
CA ARG A 154 -20.15 24.55 -11.62
C ARG A 154 -20.95 25.40 -12.59
N GLU A 155 -20.74 26.68 -12.53
CA GLU A 155 -21.22 27.65 -13.49
C GLU A 155 -20.03 28.19 -14.29
N ASN A 156 -20.11 28.13 -15.61
CA ASN A 156 -19.07 28.61 -16.49
C ASN A 156 -19.72 29.42 -17.61
N HIS A 157 -19.42 30.72 -17.68
CA HIS A 157 -19.99 31.67 -18.65
C HIS A 157 -21.52 31.56 -18.76
N GLY A 158 -22.21 31.52 -17.62
CA GLY A 158 -23.67 31.42 -17.57
C GLY A 158 -24.27 30.04 -17.85
N ARG A 159 -23.41 29.01 -18.06
CA ARG A 159 -23.86 27.61 -18.22
C ARG A 159 -23.58 26.84 -16.95
N SER A 160 -24.64 26.34 -16.32
CA SER A 160 -24.54 25.52 -15.13
C SER A 160 -24.39 24.03 -15.47
N ALA A 161 -23.46 23.38 -14.83
CA ALA A 161 -23.26 21.93 -14.86
C ALA A 161 -23.25 21.39 -13.43
N THR A 162 -24.07 20.40 -13.18
CA THR A 162 -24.09 19.69 -11.89
C THR A 162 -23.72 18.25 -12.12
N SER A 163 -22.80 17.75 -11.32
CA SER A 163 -22.37 16.35 -11.31
C SER A 163 -22.21 15.85 -9.88
N GLY A 164 -22.55 14.59 -9.66
CA GLY A 164 -22.40 13.89 -8.40
C GLY A 164 -21.57 12.63 -8.57
N TYR A 165 -20.84 12.30 -7.54
CA TYR A 165 -20.09 11.08 -7.38
C TYR A 165 -20.42 10.45 -6.03
N ALA A 166 -20.53 9.12 -5.98
CA ALA A 166 -20.59 8.36 -4.75
C ALA A 166 -19.78 7.09 -4.92
N GLY A 167 -18.71 6.97 -4.14
CA GLY A 167 -17.94 5.74 -3.97
C GLY A 167 -18.50 4.94 -2.80
N MET A 168 -18.60 3.64 -2.96
CA MET A 168 -19.16 2.73 -1.96
C MET A 168 -18.29 1.49 -1.82
N ASN A 169 -17.97 1.16 -0.56
CA ASN A 169 -17.37 -0.09 -0.16
C ASN A 169 -18.28 -0.74 0.90
N ALA A 170 -19.09 -1.70 0.47
CA ALA A 170 -19.97 -2.45 1.33
C ALA A 170 -19.37 -3.82 1.66
N GLY A 171 -19.56 -4.26 2.90
CA GLY A 171 -19.06 -5.54 3.37
C GLY A 171 -20.02 -6.24 4.30
N PHE A 172 -19.94 -7.55 4.30
CA PHE A 172 -20.63 -8.40 5.26
C PHE A 172 -19.68 -9.51 5.72
N ASN A 173 -19.50 -9.62 7.03
CA ASN A 173 -18.70 -10.67 7.65
C ASN A 173 -19.63 -11.74 8.20
N PHE A 174 -19.35 -13.00 7.87
CA PHE A 174 -20.08 -14.16 8.40
C PHE A 174 -19.08 -15.28 8.68
N GLY A 175 -18.78 -15.53 9.94
CA GLY A 175 -17.71 -16.43 10.34
C GLY A 175 -16.39 -16.05 9.66
N ARG A 176 -15.75 -17.01 8.97
CA ARG A 176 -14.52 -16.76 8.21
C ARG A 176 -14.75 -16.18 6.82
N ALA A 177 -15.98 -16.12 6.34
CA ALA A 177 -16.28 -15.56 5.02
C ALA A 177 -16.52 -14.05 5.10
N ARG A 178 -15.98 -13.32 4.14
CA ARG A 178 -16.09 -11.87 4.03
C ARG A 178 -16.56 -11.50 2.63
N LEU A 179 -17.83 -11.10 2.51
CA LEU A 179 -18.38 -10.52 1.29
C LEU A 179 -17.93 -9.06 1.20
N ARG A 180 -17.45 -8.67 0.03
CA ARG A 180 -17.06 -7.28 -0.27
C ARG A 180 -17.64 -6.85 -1.61
N HIS A 181 -18.12 -5.62 -1.64
CA HIS A 181 -18.65 -5.00 -2.84
C HIS A 181 -18.13 -3.58 -2.96
N ASN A 182 -17.44 -3.30 -4.06
CA ASN A 182 -16.87 -1.99 -4.37
C ASN A 182 -17.54 -1.48 -5.64
N GLY A 183 -18.05 -0.26 -5.58
CA GLY A 183 -18.67 0.37 -6.74
C GLY A 183 -18.66 1.89 -6.64
N THR A 184 -18.87 2.51 -7.77
CA THR A 184 -18.95 3.96 -7.90
C THR A 184 -20.19 4.34 -8.68
N ALA A 185 -20.93 5.32 -8.18
CA ALA A 185 -22.04 5.94 -8.88
C ALA A 185 -21.62 7.35 -9.30
N THR A 186 -21.78 7.65 -10.58
CA THR A 186 -21.60 9.00 -11.12
C THR A 186 -22.92 9.48 -11.68
N TRP A 187 -23.22 10.72 -11.46
CA TRP A 187 -24.41 11.35 -11.99
C TRP A 187 -24.05 12.71 -12.59
N SER A 188 -24.64 13.04 -13.71
CA SER A 188 -24.61 14.40 -14.23
C SER A 188 -25.94 14.76 -14.88
N ARG A 189 -26.28 16.04 -14.83
CA ARG A 189 -27.53 16.54 -15.42
C ARG A 189 -27.61 16.25 -16.94
N ARG A 190 -26.44 16.11 -17.58
CA ARG A 190 -26.35 15.91 -19.04
C ARG A 190 -26.34 14.44 -19.46
N MET A 191 -25.67 13.57 -18.69
CA MET A 191 -25.46 12.16 -19.02
C MET A 191 -26.30 11.20 -18.16
N GLY A 192 -27.12 11.72 -17.22
CA GLY A 192 -27.86 10.87 -16.30
C GLY A 192 -26.98 10.21 -15.23
N SER A 193 -27.47 9.12 -14.67
CA SER A 193 -26.76 8.32 -13.65
C SER A 193 -26.11 7.11 -14.28
N HIS A 194 -24.88 6.84 -13.87
CA HIS A 194 -24.14 5.64 -14.25
C HIS A 194 -23.53 4.99 -13.01
N TYR A 195 -23.79 3.70 -12.84
CA TYR A 195 -23.19 2.90 -11.79
C TYR A 195 -22.17 1.94 -12.37
N GLN A 196 -20.94 2.00 -11.85
CA GLN A 196 -19.86 1.09 -12.22
C GLN A 196 -19.46 0.24 -11.03
N ARG A 197 -19.63 -1.06 -11.18
CA ARG A 197 -19.15 -2.05 -10.21
C ARG A 197 -17.68 -2.33 -10.48
N SER A 198 -16.83 -2.14 -9.46
CA SER A 198 -15.39 -2.40 -9.56
C SER A 198 -15.05 -3.83 -9.18
N ALA A 199 -15.65 -4.34 -8.09
CA ALA A 199 -15.45 -5.71 -7.64
C ALA A 199 -16.60 -6.15 -6.73
N THR A 200 -16.96 -7.43 -6.84
CA THR A 200 -17.85 -8.12 -5.87
C THR A 200 -17.31 -9.51 -5.64
N TYR A 201 -16.89 -9.80 -4.42
CA TYR A 201 -16.26 -11.08 -4.11
C TYR A 201 -16.54 -11.53 -2.67
N VAL A 202 -16.43 -12.82 -2.47
CA VAL A 202 -16.31 -13.45 -1.16
C VAL A 202 -14.88 -13.91 -0.98
N GLN A 203 -14.30 -13.59 0.15
CA GLN A 203 -12.96 -14.06 0.50
C GLN A 203 -12.98 -14.79 1.83
N THR A 204 -12.07 -15.75 1.97
CA THR A 204 -11.80 -16.45 3.22
C THR A 204 -10.31 -16.71 3.38
N ASP A 205 -9.84 -16.62 4.61
CA ASP A 205 -8.45 -16.87 4.94
C ASP A 205 -8.23 -18.37 5.14
N LEU A 206 -7.11 -18.89 4.64
CA LEU A 206 -6.64 -20.27 4.74
C LEU A 206 -5.30 -20.29 5.51
N PRO A 207 -5.30 -20.21 6.86
CA PRO A 207 -4.08 -20.09 7.67
C PRO A 207 -3.06 -21.20 7.42
N ALA A 208 -3.51 -22.45 7.27
CA ALA A 208 -2.64 -23.59 7.03
C ALA A 208 -1.80 -23.47 5.75
N TRP A 209 -2.29 -22.73 4.76
CA TRP A 209 -1.60 -22.48 3.49
C TRP A 209 -1.02 -21.07 3.41
N ARG A 210 -1.19 -20.27 4.47
CA ARG A 210 -0.85 -18.84 4.48
C ARG A 210 -1.41 -18.15 3.24
N ALA A 211 -2.65 -18.44 2.91
CA ALA A 211 -3.29 -18.07 1.67
C ALA A 211 -4.68 -17.51 1.89
N GLN A 212 -5.19 -16.87 0.85
CA GLN A 212 -6.53 -16.37 0.75
C GLN A 212 -7.22 -16.98 -0.46
N LEU A 213 -8.42 -17.49 -0.27
CA LEU A 213 -9.31 -17.92 -1.33
C LEU A 213 -10.32 -16.82 -1.61
N LEU A 214 -10.46 -16.43 -2.86
CA LEU A 214 -11.38 -15.42 -3.32
C LEU A 214 -12.28 -15.99 -4.43
N LEU A 215 -13.59 -15.75 -4.31
CA LEU A 215 -14.61 -16.13 -5.26
C LEU A 215 -15.39 -14.89 -5.71
N GLY A 216 -15.38 -14.58 -6.98
CA GLY A 216 -16.10 -13.43 -7.54
C GLY A 216 -15.26 -12.58 -8.48
N GLU A 217 -15.42 -11.26 -8.38
CA GLU A 217 -14.73 -10.28 -9.24
C GLU A 217 -13.56 -9.65 -8.51
N ASN A 218 -12.38 -9.75 -9.09
CA ASN A 218 -11.16 -9.12 -8.60
C ASN A 218 -10.17 -8.93 -9.75
N SER A 219 -8.93 -8.67 -9.41
CA SER A 219 -7.86 -8.50 -10.37
C SER A 219 -6.63 -9.31 -9.98
N THR A 220 -5.89 -9.79 -10.98
CA THR A 220 -4.61 -10.47 -10.76
C THR A 220 -3.54 -9.47 -10.33
N SER A 221 -2.48 -9.96 -9.67
CA SER A 221 -1.30 -9.15 -9.35
C SER A 221 -0.56 -8.71 -10.63
N SER A 222 0.00 -7.50 -10.61
CA SER A 222 0.88 -6.98 -11.69
C SER A 222 2.35 -7.28 -11.45
N GLU A 223 2.66 -8.12 -10.47
CA GLU A 223 4.05 -8.37 -10.05
C GLU A 223 4.87 -9.04 -11.16
N PHE A 224 4.28 -9.98 -11.87
CA PHE A 224 4.94 -10.76 -12.93
C PHE A 224 4.33 -10.54 -14.31
N PHE A 225 3.03 -10.69 -14.44
CA PHE A 225 2.27 -10.36 -15.64
C PHE A 225 1.58 -9.01 -15.48
N ASP A 226 1.17 -8.41 -16.59
CA ASP A 226 0.28 -7.26 -16.52
C ASP A 226 -1.04 -7.67 -15.86
N ALA A 227 -1.52 -6.86 -14.93
CA ALA A 227 -2.71 -7.18 -14.18
C ALA A 227 -3.95 -7.16 -15.05
N VAL A 228 -4.82 -8.13 -14.85
CA VAL A 228 -6.10 -8.24 -15.54
C VAL A 228 -7.25 -8.41 -14.54
N SER A 229 -8.39 -7.79 -14.83
CA SER A 229 -9.60 -8.01 -14.06
C SER A 229 -10.27 -9.31 -14.48
N PHE A 230 -10.79 -10.06 -13.53
CA PHE A 230 -11.42 -11.34 -13.77
C PHE A 230 -12.69 -11.52 -12.92
N ARG A 231 -13.53 -12.45 -13.34
CA ARG A 231 -14.61 -13.02 -12.55
C ARG A 231 -14.42 -14.53 -12.47
N GLY A 232 -14.19 -15.04 -11.27
CA GLY A 232 -13.86 -16.46 -11.08
C GLY A 232 -13.37 -16.78 -9.69
N VAL A 233 -12.34 -17.60 -9.61
CA VAL A 233 -11.71 -18.09 -8.38
C VAL A 233 -10.25 -17.69 -8.38
N GLN A 234 -9.76 -17.24 -7.25
CA GLN A 234 -8.34 -16.98 -7.02
C GLN A 234 -7.90 -17.58 -5.69
N LEU A 235 -6.81 -18.32 -5.72
CA LEU A 235 -6.09 -18.77 -4.54
C LEU A 235 -4.71 -18.10 -4.59
N SER A 236 -4.38 -17.32 -3.58
CA SER A 236 -3.09 -16.63 -3.52
C SER A 236 -2.52 -16.62 -2.11
N SER A 237 -1.21 -16.70 -2.01
CA SER A 237 -0.50 -16.46 -0.74
C SER A 237 -0.83 -15.06 -0.22
N ASP A 238 -0.99 -14.93 1.08
CA ASP A 238 -1.30 -13.65 1.74
C ASP A 238 -0.13 -13.21 2.61
N ASP A 239 0.54 -12.16 2.16
CA ASP A 239 1.70 -11.60 2.87
C ASP A 239 1.37 -11.02 4.24
N ARG A 240 0.10 -10.72 4.53
CA ARG A 240 -0.34 -10.31 5.88
C ARG A 240 -0.19 -11.44 6.89
N MET A 241 -0.16 -12.68 6.42
CA MET A 241 0.13 -13.88 7.21
C MET A 241 1.63 -14.12 7.39
N LEU A 242 2.46 -13.22 6.87
CA LEU A 242 3.91 -13.23 7.06
C LEU A 242 4.32 -12.14 8.07
N PRO A 243 5.42 -12.33 8.79
CA PRO A 243 6.03 -11.29 9.61
C PRO A 243 6.29 -10.01 8.82
N ASP A 244 6.22 -8.84 9.47
CA ASP A 244 6.35 -7.52 8.83
C ASP A 244 7.64 -7.34 8.04
N SER A 245 8.72 -8.01 8.45
CA SER A 245 10.00 -8.01 7.73
C SER A 245 9.91 -8.58 6.31
N LEU A 246 8.80 -9.24 5.97
CA LEU A 246 8.55 -9.90 4.69
C LEU A 246 7.43 -9.24 3.87
N ARG A 247 6.85 -8.13 4.36
CA ARG A 247 5.72 -7.42 3.73
C ARG A 247 6.14 -6.35 2.74
N TYR A 248 5.22 -5.96 1.87
CA TYR A 248 5.43 -5.01 0.78
C TYR A 248 5.17 -3.54 1.11
N TYR A 249 5.73 -2.70 0.24
CA TYR A 249 5.55 -1.25 0.18
C TYR A 249 4.35 -0.85 -0.72
N ALA A 250 3.55 0.14 -0.29
CA ALA A 250 2.47 0.75 -1.09
C ALA A 250 2.90 2.15 -1.59
N PRO A 251 2.60 2.53 -2.86
CA PRO A 251 2.96 3.84 -3.40
C PRO A 251 2.04 4.94 -2.86
N VAL A 252 2.62 6.11 -2.60
CA VAL A 252 1.90 7.35 -2.31
C VAL A 252 1.72 8.12 -3.63
N VAL A 253 0.47 8.46 -3.99
CA VAL A 253 0.20 9.34 -5.13
C VAL A 253 0.50 10.78 -4.73
N ARG A 254 1.45 11.39 -5.40
CA ARG A 254 1.83 12.79 -5.19
C ARG A 254 1.59 13.58 -6.45
N GLY A 255 1.05 14.78 -6.30
CA GLY A 255 0.78 15.69 -7.41
C GLY A 255 0.65 17.11 -6.94
N THR A 256 0.26 17.97 -7.85
CA THR A 256 0.05 19.38 -7.60
C THR A 256 -1.28 19.83 -8.20
N ALA A 257 -2.01 20.67 -7.49
CA ALA A 257 -3.24 21.30 -7.95
C ALA A 257 -3.06 22.82 -7.95
N SER A 258 -3.57 23.49 -8.97
CA SER A 258 -3.50 24.95 -9.10
C SER A 258 -4.69 25.64 -8.45
N THR A 259 -5.80 24.92 -8.31
CA THR A 259 -7.05 25.38 -7.69
C THR A 259 -7.56 24.31 -6.71
N ASN A 260 -8.73 24.47 -6.12
CA ASN A 260 -9.42 23.35 -5.50
C ASN A 260 -9.79 22.35 -6.62
N ALA A 261 -8.90 21.40 -6.85
CA ALA A 261 -9.00 20.47 -7.95
C ALA A 261 -9.65 19.15 -7.51
N ARG A 262 -10.42 18.57 -8.41
CA ARG A 262 -10.90 17.20 -8.26
C ARG A 262 -9.82 16.25 -8.74
N VAL A 263 -9.33 15.40 -7.86
CA VAL A 263 -8.36 14.36 -8.17
C VAL A 263 -9.07 13.03 -8.25
N SER A 264 -9.12 12.46 -9.45
CA SER A 264 -9.73 11.16 -9.73
C SER A 264 -8.61 10.16 -10.03
N VAL A 265 -8.55 9.06 -9.29
CA VAL A 265 -7.54 8.02 -9.46
C VAL A 265 -8.20 6.80 -10.09
N TYR A 266 -7.69 6.41 -11.24
CA TYR A 266 -8.15 5.25 -12.00
C TYR A 266 -7.11 4.14 -11.90
N GLN A 267 -7.58 2.92 -11.77
CA GLN A 267 -6.75 1.72 -11.89
C GLN A 267 -7.40 0.79 -12.92
N ARG A 268 -6.71 0.52 -14.02
CA ARG A 268 -7.20 -0.32 -15.13
C ARG A 268 -8.56 0.14 -15.69
N GLY A 269 -8.75 1.44 -15.85
CA GLY A 269 -9.99 2.03 -16.35
C GLY A 269 -11.11 2.14 -15.30
N TYR A 270 -10.95 1.56 -14.11
CA TYR A 270 -11.89 1.73 -13.00
C TYR A 270 -11.52 2.94 -12.16
N LEU A 271 -12.48 3.80 -11.88
CA LEU A 271 -12.33 4.86 -10.90
C LEU A 271 -12.30 4.25 -9.51
N ILE A 272 -11.16 4.34 -8.81
CA ILE A 272 -10.97 3.74 -7.49
C ILE A 272 -11.06 4.75 -6.35
N TYR A 273 -10.73 6.01 -6.64
CA TYR A 273 -10.76 7.06 -5.64
C TYR A 273 -11.01 8.42 -6.30
N GLU A 274 -11.80 9.25 -5.66
CA GLU A 274 -11.99 10.64 -6.05
C GLU A 274 -12.09 11.53 -4.82
N THR A 275 -11.34 12.61 -4.82
CA THR A 275 -11.36 13.60 -3.75
C THR A 275 -11.13 15.01 -4.31
N THR A 276 -11.48 16.01 -3.53
CA THR A 276 -11.11 17.41 -3.82
C THR A 276 -9.89 17.78 -2.99
N VAL A 277 -8.85 18.27 -3.63
CA VAL A 277 -7.62 18.73 -2.98
C VAL A 277 -7.53 20.25 -3.07
N ALA A 278 -6.97 20.85 -2.03
CA ALA A 278 -6.69 22.28 -2.01
C ALA A 278 -5.58 22.65 -3.01
N PRO A 279 -5.46 23.92 -3.42
CA PRO A 279 -4.34 24.38 -4.24
C PRO A 279 -3.00 24.08 -3.55
N GLY A 280 -2.05 23.59 -4.30
CA GLY A 280 -0.72 23.22 -3.81
C GLY A 280 -0.34 21.78 -4.09
N ALA A 281 0.72 21.32 -3.45
CA ALA A 281 1.15 19.94 -3.50
C ALA A 281 0.21 19.06 -2.66
N PHE A 282 -0.20 17.92 -3.19
CA PHE A 282 -0.99 16.93 -2.48
C PHE A 282 -0.30 15.56 -2.43
N ALA A 283 -0.59 14.79 -1.40
CA ALA A 283 -0.20 13.40 -1.25
C ALA A 283 -1.43 12.60 -0.84
N LEU A 284 -1.72 11.52 -1.57
CA LEU A 284 -2.79 10.57 -1.26
C LEU A 284 -2.11 9.27 -0.84
N ASP A 285 -2.15 8.94 0.42
CA ASP A 285 -1.53 7.77 1.04
C ASP A 285 -2.54 6.70 1.46
N GLU A 286 -3.81 7.06 1.57
CA GLU A 286 -4.90 6.17 1.98
C GLU A 286 -5.67 5.56 0.79
N LEU A 287 -5.02 5.34 -0.34
CA LEU A 287 -5.67 4.76 -1.49
C LEU A 287 -6.02 3.29 -1.23
N GLN A 288 -7.31 2.99 -1.17
CA GLN A 288 -7.78 1.61 -1.21
C GLN A 288 -7.67 1.08 -2.63
N THR A 289 -6.49 0.61 -2.99
CA THR A 289 -6.27 0.01 -4.32
C THR A 289 -7.09 -1.27 -4.45
N ALA A 290 -7.78 -1.43 -5.56
CA ALA A 290 -8.61 -2.61 -5.81
C ALA A 290 -7.78 -3.90 -5.98
N SER A 291 -6.45 -3.80 -6.09
CA SER A 291 -5.55 -4.94 -6.23
C SER A 291 -4.08 -4.58 -5.97
N TYR A 292 -3.29 -5.59 -5.70
CA TYR A 292 -1.83 -5.51 -5.60
C TYR A 292 -1.21 -5.20 -6.97
N GLY A 293 -0.86 -3.93 -7.20
CA GLY A 293 -0.17 -3.46 -8.39
C GLY A 293 -1.07 -3.11 -9.59
N GLY A 294 -0.46 -2.51 -10.57
CA GLY A 294 -1.10 -1.89 -11.74
C GLY A 294 -1.07 -0.38 -11.64
N ASP A 295 -0.61 0.26 -12.71
CA ASP A 295 -0.44 1.70 -12.74
C ASP A 295 -1.72 2.44 -12.37
N LEU A 296 -1.55 3.52 -11.62
CA LEU A 296 -2.61 4.43 -11.26
C LEU A 296 -2.61 5.60 -12.25
N GLU A 297 -3.67 5.76 -12.99
CA GLU A 297 -3.91 6.95 -13.80
C GLU A 297 -4.56 8.01 -12.90
N VAL A 298 -3.85 9.10 -12.66
CA VAL A 298 -4.33 10.20 -11.84
C VAL A 298 -4.78 11.33 -12.76
N ARG A 299 -6.02 11.74 -12.64
CA ARG A 299 -6.58 12.88 -13.35
C ARG A 299 -6.88 14.01 -12.39
N VAL A 300 -6.19 15.12 -12.57
CA VAL A 300 -6.42 16.35 -11.79
C VAL A 300 -7.27 17.27 -12.65
N THR A 301 -8.52 17.46 -12.24
CA THR A 301 -9.45 18.37 -12.91
C THR A 301 -9.53 19.66 -12.12
N GLU A 302 -8.95 20.71 -12.65
CA GLU A 302 -8.94 22.03 -12.02
C GLU A 302 -10.34 22.67 -12.01
N ALA A 303 -10.55 23.67 -11.16
CA ALA A 303 -11.82 24.39 -11.10
C ALA A 303 -12.17 25.08 -12.45
N SER A 304 -11.18 25.46 -13.24
CA SER A 304 -11.35 25.97 -14.62
C SER A 304 -11.92 24.92 -15.58
N GLY A 305 -11.76 23.62 -15.23
CA GLY A 305 -12.09 22.46 -16.06
C GLY A 305 -10.93 21.95 -16.90
N GLU A 306 -9.75 22.51 -16.75
CA GLU A 306 -8.52 21.95 -17.28
C GLU A 306 -8.29 20.58 -16.64
N VAL A 307 -7.93 19.58 -17.45
CA VAL A 307 -7.65 18.22 -16.96
C VAL A 307 -6.20 17.89 -17.28
N ARG A 308 -5.44 17.58 -16.23
CA ARG A 308 -4.09 17.02 -16.36
C ARG A 308 -4.12 15.57 -15.89
N SER A 309 -3.53 14.68 -16.67
CA SER A 309 -3.43 13.27 -16.29
C SER A 309 -1.98 12.81 -16.27
N PHE A 310 -1.65 11.95 -15.30
CA PHE A 310 -0.35 11.33 -15.20
C PHE A 310 -0.49 9.92 -14.62
N ILE A 311 0.51 9.08 -14.90
CA ILE A 311 0.56 7.71 -14.40
C ILE A 311 1.50 7.67 -13.22
N VAL A 312 1.02 7.12 -12.11
CA VAL A 312 1.86 6.75 -10.96
C VAL A 312 2.16 5.26 -11.09
N PRO A 313 3.42 4.90 -11.36
CA PRO A 313 3.79 3.50 -11.45
C PRO A 313 3.58 2.82 -10.11
N PHE A 314 2.83 1.74 -10.13
CA PHE A 314 2.71 0.86 -8.99
C PHE A 314 3.51 -0.42 -9.27
N ALA A 315 4.81 -0.30 -9.20
CA ALA A 315 5.70 -1.42 -9.35
C ALA A 315 6.19 -1.89 -7.97
N THR A 316 6.21 -3.19 -7.80
CA THR A 316 6.73 -3.83 -6.60
C THR A 316 8.26 -3.83 -6.62
N THR A 317 8.87 -3.67 -5.44
CA THR A 317 10.31 -3.86 -5.23
C THR A 317 10.78 -5.25 -5.69
N VAL A 318 12.10 -5.39 -5.87
CA VAL A 318 12.73 -6.66 -6.27
C VAL A 318 12.22 -7.83 -5.42
N GLN A 319 11.83 -8.90 -6.10
CA GLN A 319 11.07 -10.03 -5.58
C GLN A 319 11.96 -11.05 -4.85
N LEU A 320 12.64 -10.62 -3.80
CA LEU A 320 13.45 -11.50 -2.98
C LEU A 320 12.63 -12.13 -1.86
N LEU A 321 12.74 -13.44 -1.74
CA LEU A 321 12.15 -14.22 -0.65
C LEU A 321 13.25 -14.84 0.20
N ARG A 322 12.98 -14.99 1.48
CA ARG A 322 13.85 -15.76 2.37
C ARG A 322 13.86 -17.25 1.98
N PRO A 323 14.96 -17.98 2.31
CA PRO A 323 15.06 -19.41 2.03
C PRO A 323 13.85 -20.19 2.52
N GLY A 324 13.31 -21.05 1.66
CA GLY A 324 12.15 -21.89 1.97
C GLY A 324 10.80 -21.19 1.94
N THR A 325 10.76 -19.85 1.86
CA THR A 325 9.50 -19.11 1.71
C THR A 325 8.98 -19.24 0.28
N THR A 326 7.67 -19.44 0.14
CA THR A 326 6.99 -19.55 -1.15
C THR A 326 5.87 -18.51 -1.25
N ARG A 327 5.68 -17.99 -2.45
CA ARG A 327 4.52 -17.21 -2.85
C ARG A 327 3.93 -17.80 -4.10
N TYR A 328 2.62 -17.82 -4.17
CA TYR A 328 1.91 -18.34 -5.32
C TYR A 328 0.59 -17.62 -5.52
N SER A 329 0.13 -17.62 -6.75
CA SER A 329 -1.21 -17.17 -7.12
C SER A 329 -1.71 -18.03 -8.26
N LEU A 330 -2.93 -18.53 -8.13
CA LEU A 330 -3.63 -19.27 -9.17
C LEU A 330 -5.00 -18.64 -9.36
N THR A 331 -5.30 -18.19 -10.57
CA THR A 331 -6.55 -17.54 -10.93
C THR A 331 -7.18 -18.26 -12.09
N ALA A 332 -8.44 -18.66 -11.96
CA ALA A 332 -9.25 -19.25 -13.00
C ALA A 332 -10.60 -18.55 -13.11
N GLY A 333 -11.03 -18.22 -14.31
CA GLY A 333 -12.29 -17.51 -14.51
C GLY A 333 -12.42 -16.92 -15.90
N ARG A 334 -13.14 -15.80 -16.00
CA ARG A 334 -13.32 -15.02 -17.23
C ARG A 334 -12.71 -13.63 -17.07
N LEU A 335 -12.11 -13.13 -18.13
CA LEU A 335 -11.71 -11.72 -18.20
C LEU A 335 -12.94 -10.83 -17.96
N ASN A 336 -12.78 -9.80 -17.12
CA ASN A 336 -13.86 -8.88 -16.75
C ASN A 336 -13.42 -7.42 -16.95
N ASP A 337 -12.95 -7.09 -18.16
CA ASP A 337 -12.59 -5.73 -18.54
C ASP A 337 -13.81 -5.05 -19.22
N PRO A 338 -14.24 -3.86 -18.74
CA PRO A 338 -15.39 -3.16 -19.31
C PRO A 338 -15.22 -2.73 -20.78
N SER A 339 -13.98 -2.61 -21.25
CA SER A 339 -13.67 -2.22 -22.63
C SER A 339 -13.78 -3.38 -23.62
N LEU A 340 -13.97 -4.61 -23.13
CA LEU A 340 -14.10 -5.81 -23.95
C LEU A 340 -15.56 -6.26 -24.03
N GLU A 341 -16.04 -6.49 -25.24
CA GLU A 341 -17.33 -7.15 -25.47
C GLU A 341 -17.20 -8.66 -25.21
N ARG A 342 -16.13 -9.25 -25.73
CA ARG A 342 -15.80 -10.64 -25.53
C ARG A 342 -15.03 -10.85 -24.21
N ARG A 343 -15.50 -11.79 -23.43
CA ARG A 343 -14.91 -12.14 -22.11
C ARG A 343 -14.38 -13.57 -22.14
N PRO A 344 -13.15 -13.79 -22.64
CA PRO A 344 -12.59 -15.14 -22.74
C PRO A 344 -12.35 -15.75 -21.36
N ASN A 345 -12.47 -17.08 -21.28
CA ASN A 345 -12.01 -17.82 -20.11
C ASN A 345 -10.50 -17.70 -20.00
N MET A 346 -10.00 -17.58 -18.78
CA MET A 346 -8.58 -17.42 -18.48
C MET A 346 -8.13 -18.33 -17.34
N LEU A 347 -6.89 -18.76 -17.42
CA LEU A 347 -6.13 -19.38 -16.35
C LEU A 347 -4.80 -18.67 -16.23
N GLN A 348 -4.46 -18.18 -15.05
CA GLN A 348 -3.16 -17.56 -14.78
C GLN A 348 -2.59 -18.10 -13.47
N GLY A 349 -1.35 -18.55 -13.52
CA GLY A 349 -0.63 -19.04 -12.35
C GLY A 349 0.75 -18.45 -12.24
N VAL A 350 1.21 -18.20 -11.02
CA VAL A 350 2.56 -17.76 -10.69
C VAL A 350 3.01 -18.49 -9.44
N TYR A 351 4.26 -18.91 -9.43
CA TYR A 351 4.92 -19.52 -8.29
C TYR A 351 6.31 -18.93 -8.10
N GLN A 352 6.65 -18.60 -6.87
CA GLN A 352 7.91 -17.99 -6.47
C GLN A 352 8.45 -18.70 -5.23
N ARG A 353 9.77 -18.96 -5.19
CA ARG A 353 10.42 -19.64 -4.07
C ARG A 353 11.81 -19.08 -3.81
N GLY A 354 12.09 -18.78 -2.54
CA GLY A 354 13.44 -18.52 -2.05
C GLY A 354 14.26 -19.80 -2.02
N LEU A 355 15.28 -19.91 -2.88
CA LEU A 355 16.16 -21.07 -3.00
C LEU A 355 17.31 -21.01 -2.00
N GLY A 356 17.73 -19.83 -1.63
CA GLY A 356 18.81 -19.56 -0.70
C GLY A 356 18.69 -18.16 -0.11
N ASN A 357 19.69 -17.73 0.65
CA ASN A 357 19.70 -16.38 1.22
C ASN A 357 19.74 -15.27 0.15
N ASP A 358 20.31 -15.60 -1.02
CA ASP A 358 20.62 -14.61 -2.05
C ASP A 358 19.87 -14.84 -3.36
N VAL A 359 19.14 -15.97 -3.49
CA VAL A 359 18.49 -16.35 -4.75
C VAL A 359 17.03 -16.71 -4.55
N THR A 360 16.17 -16.08 -5.33
CA THR A 360 14.76 -16.42 -5.47
C THR A 360 14.46 -16.72 -6.93
N ALA A 361 13.86 -17.87 -7.21
CA ALA A 361 13.39 -18.21 -8.55
C ALA A 361 11.87 -18.06 -8.62
N TYR A 362 11.38 -17.72 -9.82
CA TYR A 362 9.95 -17.62 -10.08
C TYR A 362 9.61 -18.02 -11.52
N ALA A 363 8.40 -18.54 -11.67
CA ALA A 363 7.85 -18.91 -12.95
C ALA A 363 6.34 -18.72 -12.97
N GLY A 364 5.77 -18.57 -14.15
CA GLY A 364 4.32 -18.40 -14.29
C GLY A 364 3.84 -18.67 -15.71
N GLY A 365 2.50 -18.77 -15.85
CA GLY A 365 1.84 -18.91 -17.13
C GLY A 365 0.49 -18.22 -17.13
N ALA A 366 0.06 -17.75 -18.31
CA ALA A 366 -1.28 -17.21 -18.51
C ALA A 366 -1.84 -17.73 -19.83
N PHE A 367 -3.10 -18.16 -19.81
CA PHE A 367 -3.74 -18.89 -20.89
C PHE A 367 -5.16 -18.42 -21.11
N THR A 368 -5.56 -18.33 -22.39
CA THR A 368 -6.97 -18.29 -22.82
C THR A 368 -7.13 -19.25 -24.01
N GLY A 369 -8.31 -19.32 -24.62
CA GLY A 369 -8.51 -20.16 -25.81
C GLY A 369 -7.63 -19.81 -27.00
N SER A 370 -7.13 -18.57 -27.09
CA SER A 370 -6.36 -18.03 -28.23
C SER A 370 -5.07 -17.31 -27.82
N TYR A 371 -4.70 -17.40 -26.55
CA TYR A 371 -3.49 -16.80 -25.99
C TYR A 371 -2.79 -17.73 -25.03
N MET A 372 -1.48 -17.82 -25.13
CA MET A 372 -0.65 -18.48 -24.13
C MET A 372 0.63 -17.68 -23.87
N SER A 373 1.03 -17.62 -22.62
CA SER A 373 2.32 -17.07 -22.24
C SER A 373 2.95 -17.85 -21.10
N GLY A 374 4.29 -17.88 -21.10
CA GLY A 374 5.10 -18.45 -20.04
C GLY A 374 6.16 -17.45 -19.60
N LEU A 375 6.37 -17.33 -18.31
CA LEU A 375 7.35 -16.45 -17.68
C LEU A 375 8.30 -17.27 -16.83
N MET A 376 9.59 -16.92 -16.86
CA MET A 376 10.58 -17.42 -15.91
C MET A 376 11.55 -16.31 -15.54
N GLY A 377 12.01 -16.32 -14.31
CA GLY A 377 12.94 -15.31 -13.82
C GLY A 377 13.59 -15.67 -12.49
N ALA A 378 14.53 -14.83 -12.10
CA ALA A 378 15.21 -14.95 -10.82
C ALA A 378 15.47 -13.56 -10.22
N ALA A 379 15.51 -13.52 -8.90
CA ALA A 379 15.96 -12.36 -8.13
C ALA A 379 17.20 -12.75 -7.32
N LEU A 380 18.16 -11.82 -7.28
CA LEU A 380 19.44 -11.98 -6.64
C LEU A 380 19.64 -10.89 -5.59
N ASN A 381 20.01 -11.28 -4.39
CA ASN A 381 20.48 -10.37 -3.36
C ASN A 381 22.00 -10.27 -3.41
N THR A 382 22.53 -9.07 -3.60
CA THR A 382 23.97 -8.85 -3.69
C THR A 382 24.40 -7.75 -2.73
N PRO A 383 25.70 -7.63 -2.39
CA PRO A 383 26.20 -6.52 -1.57
C PRO A 383 25.92 -5.13 -2.18
N VAL A 384 25.78 -5.05 -3.51
CA VAL A 384 25.49 -3.80 -4.22
C VAL A 384 23.99 -3.54 -4.41
N GLY A 385 23.10 -4.46 -3.98
CA GLY A 385 21.64 -4.32 -4.04
C GLY A 385 20.94 -5.58 -4.53
N GLY A 386 19.62 -5.51 -4.57
CA GLY A 386 18.76 -6.55 -5.10
C GLY A 386 18.52 -6.35 -6.60
N PHE A 387 18.69 -7.40 -7.36
CA PHE A 387 18.40 -7.45 -8.81
C PHE A 387 17.32 -8.48 -9.08
N SER A 388 16.48 -8.24 -10.06
CA SER A 388 15.66 -9.30 -10.65
C SER A 388 15.65 -9.18 -12.16
N GLY A 389 15.55 -10.33 -12.82
CA GLY A 389 15.43 -10.43 -14.26
C GLY A 389 14.49 -11.53 -14.65
N ASP A 390 13.65 -11.28 -15.66
CA ASP A 390 12.73 -12.28 -16.20
C ASP A 390 12.52 -12.14 -17.70
N VAL A 391 12.08 -13.24 -18.28
CA VAL A 391 11.69 -13.38 -19.68
C VAL A 391 10.27 -13.92 -19.71
N THR A 392 9.42 -13.26 -20.48
CA THR A 392 8.07 -13.73 -20.81
C THR A 392 8.00 -14.02 -22.31
N LEU A 393 7.62 -15.23 -22.68
CA LEU A 393 7.31 -15.61 -24.05
C LEU A 393 5.79 -15.63 -24.21
N ALA A 394 5.26 -15.06 -25.27
CA ALA A 394 3.82 -15.03 -25.52
C ALA A 394 3.51 -15.38 -26.97
N ARG A 395 2.37 -16.05 -27.16
CA ARG A 395 1.79 -16.40 -28.45
C ARG A 395 0.29 -16.08 -28.44
N THR A 396 -0.14 -15.40 -29.47
CA THR A 396 -1.54 -14.96 -29.65
C THR A 396 -2.02 -15.41 -31.03
N GLU A 397 -3.20 -16.01 -31.09
CA GLU A 397 -3.91 -16.29 -32.35
C GLU A 397 -4.90 -15.13 -32.59
N VAL A 398 -4.76 -14.46 -33.73
CA VAL A 398 -5.62 -13.34 -34.12
C VAL A 398 -6.53 -13.80 -35.26
N PRO A 399 -7.86 -13.62 -35.18
CA PRO A 399 -8.75 -14.02 -36.26
C PRO A 399 -8.39 -13.33 -37.59
N GLY A 400 -8.20 -14.14 -38.64
CA GLY A 400 -7.92 -13.62 -39.99
C GLY A 400 -6.48 -13.16 -40.24
N ASP A 401 -5.58 -13.33 -39.29
CA ASP A 401 -4.17 -12.94 -39.39
C ASP A 401 -3.25 -14.09 -38.91
N ASP A 402 -1.95 -13.96 -39.19
CA ASP A 402 -0.95 -14.91 -38.73
C ASP A 402 -0.80 -14.86 -37.20
N ARG A 403 -0.30 -15.97 -36.65
CA ARG A 403 0.02 -16.08 -35.22
C ARG A 403 1.09 -15.08 -34.82
N LEU A 404 0.78 -14.18 -33.90
CA LEU A 404 1.73 -13.29 -33.29
C LEU A 404 2.50 -14.01 -32.17
N SER A 405 3.81 -13.92 -32.21
CA SER A 405 4.67 -14.44 -31.13
C SER A 405 5.75 -13.43 -30.80
N GLY A 406 6.08 -13.33 -29.52
CA GLY A 406 7.08 -12.39 -29.09
C GLY A 406 7.56 -12.65 -27.68
N SER A 407 8.53 -11.85 -27.26
CA SER A 407 9.17 -11.93 -25.95
C SER A 407 9.19 -10.56 -25.26
N SER A 408 9.12 -10.57 -23.95
CA SER A 408 9.31 -9.42 -23.09
C SER A 408 10.41 -9.72 -22.09
N TYR A 409 11.32 -8.79 -21.89
CA TYR A 409 12.44 -8.87 -20.96
C TYR A 409 12.28 -7.78 -19.91
N ARG A 410 12.38 -8.12 -18.64
CA ARG A 410 12.33 -7.17 -17.56
C ARG A 410 13.56 -7.30 -16.67
N LEU A 411 14.12 -6.16 -16.27
CA LEU A 411 15.17 -6.04 -15.28
C LEU A 411 14.72 -5.07 -14.21
N ALA A 412 14.95 -5.38 -12.96
CA ALA A 412 14.69 -4.45 -11.88
C ALA A 412 15.82 -4.47 -10.84
N TYR A 413 16.02 -3.31 -10.21
CA TYR A 413 17.05 -3.08 -9.19
C TYR A 413 16.44 -2.32 -8.02
N SER A 414 16.81 -2.70 -6.81
CA SER A 414 16.48 -1.93 -5.62
C SER A 414 17.63 -1.97 -4.62
N LYS A 415 17.86 -0.88 -3.91
CA LYS A 415 18.82 -0.80 -2.81
C LYS A 415 18.40 0.27 -1.81
N ASN A 416 18.51 -0.06 -0.53
CA ASN A 416 18.48 0.90 0.56
C ASN A 416 19.88 1.03 1.14
N LEU A 417 20.38 2.27 1.24
CA LEU A 417 21.67 2.63 1.80
C LEU A 417 21.44 3.47 3.07
N PRO A 418 21.25 2.85 4.24
CA PRO A 418 20.90 3.56 5.47
C PRO A 418 21.98 4.57 5.89
N ASN A 419 23.25 4.27 5.64
CA ASN A 419 24.38 5.13 6.03
C ASN A 419 24.39 6.48 5.29
N THR A 420 23.89 6.52 4.07
CA THR A 420 23.80 7.75 3.26
C THR A 420 22.38 8.30 3.19
N GLY A 421 21.38 7.55 3.71
CA GLY A 421 19.96 7.90 3.58
C GLY A 421 19.44 7.79 2.15
N THR A 422 20.11 7.01 1.28
CA THR A 422 19.71 6.81 -0.11
C THR A 422 18.84 5.59 -0.24
N ASN A 423 17.70 5.73 -0.91
CA ASN A 423 16.80 4.63 -1.21
C ASN A 423 16.48 4.59 -2.70
N PHE A 424 16.96 3.54 -3.35
CA PHE A 424 16.53 3.14 -4.69
C PHE A 424 15.41 2.12 -4.51
N SER A 425 14.18 2.58 -4.36
CA SER A 425 13.06 1.66 -4.09
C SER A 425 12.67 0.87 -5.33
N LEU A 426 12.87 1.43 -6.52
CA LEU A 426 12.69 0.74 -7.79
C LEU A 426 13.47 1.45 -8.90
N LEU A 427 14.21 0.67 -9.69
CA LEU A 427 14.65 1.02 -11.02
C LEU A 427 14.36 -0.19 -11.91
N ALA A 428 13.36 -0.08 -12.77
CA ALA A 428 12.90 -1.18 -13.60
C ALA A 428 12.91 -0.79 -15.07
N TYR A 429 13.37 -1.71 -15.91
CA TYR A 429 13.34 -1.57 -17.35
C TYR A 429 12.69 -2.80 -17.97
N ARG A 430 11.73 -2.57 -18.88
CA ARG A 430 11.06 -3.60 -19.66
C ARG A 430 11.26 -3.30 -21.15
N TYR A 431 11.62 -4.31 -21.90
CA TYR A 431 11.64 -4.29 -23.36
C TYR A 431 10.79 -5.43 -23.90
N SER A 432 9.96 -5.14 -24.90
CA SER A 432 9.10 -6.12 -25.55
C SER A 432 9.30 -6.08 -27.06
N THR A 433 9.38 -7.24 -27.68
CA THR A 433 9.48 -7.37 -29.16
C THR A 433 8.17 -6.98 -29.85
N GLY A 434 8.20 -6.71 -31.14
CA GLY A 434 7.04 -6.23 -31.89
C GLY A 434 5.85 -7.20 -31.96
N GLY A 435 6.09 -8.50 -31.80
CA GLY A 435 5.04 -9.54 -31.76
C GLY A 435 4.55 -9.89 -30.36
N TYR A 436 5.13 -9.29 -29.30
CA TYR A 436 4.72 -9.56 -27.93
C TYR A 436 3.41 -8.83 -27.60
N LEU A 437 2.48 -9.57 -27.02
CA LEU A 437 1.26 -9.04 -26.43
C LEU A 437 1.12 -9.58 -24.99
N GLY A 438 0.69 -8.73 -24.06
CA GLY A 438 0.19 -9.18 -22.77
C GLY A 438 -1.21 -9.77 -22.91
N LEU A 439 -1.69 -10.49 -21.89
CA LEU A 439 -3.01 -11.13 -21.91
C LEU A 439 -4.15 -10.14 -22.23
N ARG A 440 -4.14 -8.97 -21.61
CA ARG A 440 -5.14 -7.92 -21.85
C ARG A 440 -5.06 -7.39 -23.27
N ASP A 441 -3.85 -7.11 -23.72
CA ASP A 441 -3.60 -6.56 -25.06
C ASP A 441 -4.03 -7.55 -26.15
N ALA A 442 -3.76 -8.85 -25.94
CA ALA A 442 -4.18 -9.91 -26.83
C ALA A 442 -5.72 -10.00 -26.92
N ALA A 443 -6.41 -9.99 -25.76
CA ALA A 443 -7.87 -10.01 -25.73
C ALA A 443 -8.48 -8.77 -26.39
N PHE A 444 -7.89 -7.60 -26.14
CA PHE A 444 -8.34 -6.34 -26.74
C PHE A 444 -8.14 -6.32 -28.26
N MET A 445 -7.00 -6.81 -28.72
CA MET A 445 -6.71 -6.90 -30.16
C MET A 445 -7.69 -7.85 -30.87
N GLN A 446 -7.96 -9.02 -30.28
CA GLN A 446 -8.93 -9.99 -30.82
C GLN A 446 -10.35 -9.40 -30.89
N ASP A 447 -10.80 -8.74 -29.82
CA ASP A 447 -12.11 -8.11 -29.72
C ASP A 447 -12.30 -7.03 -30.82
N ARG A 448 -11.25 -6.23 -31.09
CA ARG A 448 -11.27 -5.22 -32.15
C ARG A 448 -11.32 -5.83 -33.55
N VAL A 449 -10.54 -6.87 -33.82
CA VAL A 449 -10.56 -7.57 -35.09
C VAL A 449 -11.93 -8.17 -35.37
N GLU A 450 -12.55 -8.80 -34.37
CA GLU A 450 -13.91 -9.36 -34.49
C GLU A 450 -14.97 -8.27 -34.78
N ARG A 451 -14.77 -7.04 -34.29
CA ARG A 451 -15.62 -5.88 -34.57
C ARG A 451 -15.31 -5.19 -35.91
N GLY A 452 -14.28 -5.66 -36.63
CA GLY A 452 -13.84 -5.01 -37.88
C GLY A 452 -13.17 -3.66 -37.68
N GLU A 453 -12.67 -3.36 -36.47
CA GLU A 453 -11.99 -2.10 -36.17
C GLU A 453 -10.52 -2.13 -36.63
N PRO A 454 -9.95 -1.02 -37.12
CA PRO A 454 -8.57 -0.98 -37.59
C PRO A 454 -7.58 -1.19 -36.42
N LEU A 455 -6.58 -2.05 -36.63
CA LEU A 455 -5.51 -2.34 -35.68
C LEU A 455 -4.44 -1.23 -35.59
N GLU A 456 -4.40 -0.33 -36.54
CA GLU A 456 -3.39 0.74 -36.62
C GLU A 456 -3.40 1.70 -35.43
N SER A 457 -4.52 1.80 -34.72
CA SER A 457 -4.68 2.63 -33.52
C SER A 457 -4.30 1.90 -32.21
N PHE A 458 -3.88 0.63 -32.28
CA PHE A 458 -3.53 -0.12 -31.09
C PHE A 458 -2.07 0.07 -30.70
N SER A 459 -1.83 0.75 -29.58
CA SER A 459 -0.49 1.04 -29.07
C SER A 459 0.09 -0.13 -28.29
N ARG A 460 1.06 -0.83 -28.88
CA ARG A 460 1.82 -1.91 -28.22
C ARG A 460 3.05 -1.37 -27.52
N LEU A 461 3.22 -1.71 -26.24
CA LEU A 461 4.35 -1.28 -25.44
C LEU A 461 5.66 -1.87 -26.00
N ARG A 462 6.62 -1.01 -26.36
CA ARG A 462 7.96 -1.39 -26.80
C ARG A 462 8.93 -1.43 -25.64
N ASN A 463 9.04 -0.33 -24.91
CA ASN A 463 9.87 -0.28 -23.71
C ASN A 463 9.27 0.64 -22.64
N ARG A 464 9.61 0.34 -21.40
CA ARG A 464 9.21 1.10 -20.23
C ARG A 464 10.38 1.19 -19.26
N LEU A 465 10.62 2.37 -18.75
CA LEU A 465 11.56 2.65 -17.66
C LEU A 465 10.78 3.26 -16.52
N ASP A 466 10.88 2.67 -15.34
CA ASP A 466 10.33 3.20 -14.09
C ASP A 466 11.48 3.51 -13.13
N ALA A 467 11.40 4.64 -12.45
CA ALA A 467 12.39 5.06 -11.44
C ALA A 467 11.70 5.63 -10.21
N ASN A 468 12.16 5.20 -9.04
CA ASN A 468 11.76 5.77 -7.76
C ASN A 468 12.98 5.80 -6.83
N ILE A 469 13.52 6.98 -6.64
CA ILE A 469 14.75 7.24 -5.89
C ILE A 469 14.45 8.32 -4.87
N SER A 470 14.86 8.10 -3.63
CA SER A 470 14.83 9.12 -2.59
C SER A 470 16.18 9.20 -1.87
N GLN A 471 16.58 10.42 -1.53
CA GLN A 471 17.82 10.72 -0.84
C GLN A 471 17.53 11.61 0.35
N GLN A 472 17.75 11.08 1.54
CA GLN A 472 17.68 11.87 2.77
C GLN A 472 19.05 12.52 3.02
N LEU A 473 19.08 13.85 3.14
CA LEU A 473 20.30 14.63 3.31
C LEU A 473 20.54 15.01 4.79
N GLY A 474 20.13 14.13 5.72
CA GLY A 474 20.14 14.43 7.15
C GLY A 474 19.30 15.68 7.46
N ASN A 475 19.87 16.67 8.13
CA ASN A 475 19.21 17.96 8.38
C ASN A 475 19.07 18.83 7.11
N GLY A 476 19.69 18.44 6.00
CA GLY A 476 19.63 19.12 4.70
C GLY A 476 18.37 18.78 3.88
N GLY A 477 17.40 18.04 4.43
CA GLY A 477 16.14 17.75 3.77
C GLY A 477 16.12 16.45 2.97
N ASN A 478 15.18 16.35 2.04
CA ASN A 478 14.96 15.16 1.22
C ASN A 478 14.90 15.52 -0.26
N LEU A 479 15.67 14.80 -1.08
CA LEU A 479 15.63 14.85 -2.53
C LEU A 479 14.92 13.59 -3.06
N TYR A 480 14.07 13.73 -4.07
CA TYR A 480 13.42 12.60 -4.70
C TYR A 480 13.41 12.73 -6.23
N LEU A 481 13.45 11.58 -6.89
CA LEU A 481 13.17 11.38 -8.29
C LEU A 481 12.19 10.23 -8.44
N ASN A 482 11.06 10.47 -9.08
CA ASN A 482 10.13 9.41 -9.44
C ASN A 482 9.55 9.63 -10.83
N GLY A 483 9.14 8.55 -11.47
CA GLY A 483 8.45 8.64 -12.75
C GLY A 483 8.66 7.45 -13.65
N SER A 484 8.10 7.59 -14.85
CA SER A 484 8.16 6.58 -15.90
C SER A 484 8.34 7.17 -17.28
N SER A 485 8.91 6.39 -18.19
CA SER A 485 8.98 6.66 -19.60
C SER A 485 8.59 5.43 -20.39
N GLN A 486 7.62 5.55 -21.26
CA GLN A 486 7.08 4.48 -22.10
C GLN A 486 7.21 4.84 -23.57
N ARG A 487 7.56 3.86 -24.42
CA ARG A 487 7.55 3.97 -25.88
C ARG A 487 6.72 2.83 -26.47
N TYR A 488 6.10 3.09 -27.57
CA TYR A 488 5.19 2.17 -28.25
C TYR A 488 5.71 1.79 -29.64
N TRP A 489 5.34 0.61 -30.13
CA TRP A 489 5.70 0.13 -31.48
C TRP A 489 4.90 0.83 -32.57
N SER A 490 3.63 1.10 -32.31
CA SER A 490 2.72 1.79 -33.24
C SER A 490 2.65 3.28 -32.92
N GLY A 491 2.54 4.11 -33.97
CA GLY A 491 2.30 5.55 -33.83
C GLY A 491 3.48 6.41 -33.38
N GLY A 492 4.66 5.84 -33.13
CA GLY A 492 5.86 6.60 -32.68
C GLY A 492 5.67 7.33 -31.34
N GLY A 493 4.62 6.99 -30.59
CA GLY A 493 4.23 7.66 -29.37
C GLY A 493 5.20 7.41 -28.20
N ARG A 494 5.38 8.44 -27.38
CA ARG A 494 6.12 8.38 -26.12
C ARG A 494 5.32 9.03 -25.01
N ALA A 495 5.07 8.29 -23.94
CA ALA A 495 4.57 8.85 -22.70
C ALA A 495 5.73 9.04 -21.72
N VAL A 496 5.79 10.19 -21.06
CA VAL A 496 6.83 10.51 -20.06
C VAL A 496 6.17 11.19 -18.89
N ASN A 497 6.47 10.73 -17.70
CA ASN A 497 6.13 11.41 -16.46
C ASN A 497 7.32 11.25 -15.48
N PHE A 498 8.12 12.30 -15.35
CA PHE A 498 9.19 12.35 -14.36
C PHE A 498 9.02 13.58 -13.48
N SER A 499 9.16 13.36 -12.19
CA SER A 499 9.16 14.40 -11.16
C SER A 499 10.44 14.30 -10.36
N VAL A 500 11.15 15.40 -10.23
CA VAL A 500 12.28 15.59 -9.33
C VAL A 500 11.93 16.70 -8.36
N GLY A 501 12.25 16.51 -7.09
CA GLY A 501 11.94 17.54 -6.11
C GLY A 501 12.83 17.44 -4.87
N TYR A 502 12.93 18.57 -4.21
CA TYR A 502 13.65 18.75 -2.96
C TYR A 502 12.71 19.37 -1.93
N SER A 503 12.74 18.88 -0.71
CA SER A 503 11.97 19.42 0.41
C SER A 503 12.85 19.51 1.66
N ASN A 504 12.67 20.60 2.41
CA ASN A 504 13.32 20.77 3.70
C ASN A 504 12.47 21.63 4.62
N GLN A 505 12.84 21.65 5.88
CA GLN A 505 12.29 22.52 6.90
C GLN A 505 13.43 23.33 7.53
N TRP A 506 13.26 24.65 7.52
CA TRP A 506 14.16 25.55 8.20
C TRP A 506 13.42 26.24 9.35
N ARG A 507 13.77 25.90 10.59
CA ARG A 507 12.97 26.23 11.78
C ARG A 507 11.54 25.73 11.61
N ASP A 508 10.57 26.65 11.65
CA ASP A 508 9.14 26.34 11.50
C ASP A 508 8.64 26.48 10.05
N VAL A 509 9.51 26.86 9.12
CA VAL A 509 9.17 27.09 7.71
C VAL A 509 9.50 25.85 6.91
N SER A 510 8.48 25.22 6.32
CA SER A 510 8.66 24.12 5.36
C SER A 510 8.67 24.68 3.94
N TYR A 511 9.61 24.20 3.13
CA TYR A 511 9.67 24.58 1.71
C TYR A 511 9.99 23.38 0.83
N SER A 512 9.46 23.40 -0.39
CA SER A 512 9.76 22.41 -1.40
C SER A 512 9.85 23.02 -2.79
N ILE A 513 10.77 22.50 -3.58
CA ILE A 513 10.97 22.86 -4.99
C ILE A 513 10.83 21.58 -5.78
N SER A 514 10.07 21.60 -6.88
CA SER A 514 9.97 20.44 -7.76
C SER A 514 9.88 20.85 -9.23
N ALA A 515 10.33 19.94 -10.09
CA ALA A 515 10.13 20.02 -11.53
C ALA A 515 9.52 18.71 -12.02
N GLN A 516 8.46 18.82 -12.78
CA GLN A 516 7.77 17.67 -13.37
C GLN A 516 7.74 17.85 -14.90
N ARG A 517 8.14 16.81 -15.61
CA ARG A 517 7.98 16.75 -17.07
C ARG A 517 6.94 15.71 -17.41
N LEU A 518 5.87 16.17 -18.03
CA LEU A 518 4.75 15.35 -18.49
C LEU A 518 4.69 15.39 -20.01
N ARG A 519 4.61 14.23 -20.62
CA ARG A 519 4.24 14.07 -22.03
C ARG A 519 3.21 12.95 -22.10
N SER A 520 1.99 13.29 -22.46
CA SER A 520 0.94 12.31 -22.71
C SER A 520 1.00 11.83 -24.15
N HIS A 521 0.82 10.53 -24.33
CA HIS A 521 0.51 9.96 -25.64
C HIS A 521 -1.00 9.82 -25.70
N TYR A 522 -1.64 10.66 -26.49
CA TYR A 522 -3.10 10.63 -26.67
C TYR A 522 -3.43 9.95 -28.00
N GLU A 523 -4.04 8.77 -27.93
CA GLU A 523 -4.77 8.21 -29.07
C GLU A 523 -6.19 8.78 -29.02
N GLY A 524 -6.37 9.94 -29.69
CA GLY A 524 -7.69 10.55 -29.82
C GLY A 524 -8.51 9.85 -30.88
N PHE A 525 -9.76 9.51 -30.55
CA PHE A 525 -10.79 9.07 -31.51
C PHE A 525 -11.19 10.14 -32.55
N SER A 526 -10.51 11.26 -32.62
CA SER A 526 -10.85 12.36 -33.50
C SER A 526 -9.65 12.76 -34.38
N SER A 527 -9.88 12.64 -35.66
CA SER A 527 -9.03 13.03 -36.78
C SER A 527 -8.04 14.16 -36.51
N GLY A 528 -6.75 13.90 -36.67
CA GLY A 528 -5.81 14.84 -37.28
C GLY A 528 -4.68 15.37 -36.41
N ASP A 529 -4.71 15.34 -35.08
CA ASP A 529 -3.63 15.94 -34.28
C ASP A 529 -2.90 14.88 -33.39
N ARG A 530 -1.86 14.29 -33.97
CA ARG A 530 -0.98 13.30 -33.33
C ARG A 530 0.12 13.92 -32.45
N ARG A 531 -0.01 15.16 -32.03
CA ARG A 531 1.02 15.82 -31.21
C ARG A 531 0.75 15.55 -29.75
N GLY A 532 1.52 14.60 -29.17
CA GLY A 532 1.60 14.47 -27.73
C GLY A 532 2.04 15.78 -27.10
N GLU A 533 1.17 16.38 -26.32
CA GLU A 533 1.47 17.62 -25.61
C GLU A 533 2.53 17.37 -24.56
N THR A 534 3.57 18.20 -24.55
CA THR A 534 4.63 18.12 -23.55
C THR A 534 4.50 19.33 -22.65
N SER A 535 4.34 19.10 -21.36
CA SER A 535 4.35 20.13 -20.32
C SER A 535 5.56 19.93 -19.40
N THR A 536 6.14 21.04 -19.00
CA THR A 536 7.15 21.07 -17.91
C THR A 536 6.65 22.04 -16.85
N LEU A 537 6.38 21.49 -15.68
CA LEU A 537 5.88 22.22 -14.54
C LEU A 537 7.01 22.41 -13.51
N PHE A 538 7.32 23.63 -13.16
CA PHE A 538 8.16 24.00 -12.03
C PHE A 538 7.28 24.48 -10.88
N SER A 539 7.54 24.05 -9.65
CA SER A 539 6.80 24.47 -8.48
C SER A 539 7.71 24.78 -7.29
N LEU A 540 7.36 25.84 -6.60
CA LEU A 540 7.92 26.25 -5.32
C LEU A 540 6.77 26.34 -4.32
N ASN A 541 6.88 25.61 -3.23
CA ASN A 541 5.91 25.67 -2.13
C ASN A 541 6.63 26.17 -0.87
N LEU A 542 5.95 27.07 -0.15
CA LEU A 542 6.38 27.63 1.12
C LEU A 542 5.22 27.53 2.13
N SER A 543 5.48 26.99 3.31
CA SER A 543 4.49 26.84 4.38
C SER A 543 5.05 27.43 5.68
N ILE A 544 4.33 28.39 6.25
CA ILE A 544 4.75 29.18 7.42
C ILE A 544 3.64 29.08 8.47
N PRO A 545 3.85 28.46 9.63
CA PRO A 545 2.89 28.51 10.73
C PRO A 545 2.79 29.95 11.29
N LEU A 546 1.57 30.45 11.41
CA LEU A 546 1.27 31.80 11.93
C LEU A 546 0.92 31.73 13.42
N GLY A 547 1.90 31.49 14.28
CA GLY A 547 1.72 31.38 15.72
C GLY A 547 2.64 30.35 16.36
N GLY A 548 2.70 30.27 17.69
CA GLY A 548 3.51 29.28 18.40
C GLY A 548 3.01 27.84 18.15
N ALA A 549 3.79 26.83 18.58
CA ALA A 549 3.58 25.39 18.34
C ALA A 549 2.27 24.79 18.95
N GLY A 550 1.19 25.58 19.06
CA GLY A 550 -0.11 25.14 19.55
C GLY A 550 -0.91 24.39 18.49
N ARG A 551 -1.63 23.35 18.90
CA ARG A 551 -2.65 22.70 18.06
C ARG A 551 -3.64 23.75 17.56
N GLY A 552 -3.78 23.88 16.24
CA GLY A 552 -4.74 24.78 15.61
C GLY A 552 -4.17 26.11 15.13
N SER A 553 -2.85 26.37 15.28
CA SER A 553 -2.24 27.58 14.72
C SER A 553 -2.46 27.65 13.20
N PRO A 554 -2.92 28.79 12.66
CA PRO A 554 -3.08 28.95 11.23
C PRO A 554 -1.75 28.81 10.50
N THR A 555 -1.79 28.25 9.30
CA THR A 555 -0.62 28.11 8.43
C THR A 555 -0.83 28.94 7.16
N LEU A 556 0.11 29.82 6.85
CA LEU A 556 0.20 30.50 5.56
C LEU A 556 0.94 29.59 4.59
N SER A 557 0.31 29.26 3.49
CA SER A 557 0.93 28.52 2.40
C SER A 557 0.97 29.38 1.14
N SER A 558 2.14 29.41 0.48
CA SER A 558 2.31 30.09 -0.79
C SER A 558 2.88 29.10 -1.80
N TYR A 559 2.26 29.02 -2.95
CA TYR A 559 2.57 28.07 -4.00
C TYR A 559 2.74 28.80 -5.34
N LEU A 560 3.95 28.79 -5.87
CA LEU A 560 4.30 29.34 -7.18
C LEU A 560 4.48 28.20 -8.15
N THR A 561 3.75 28.23 -9.25
CA THR A 561 3.92 27.29 -10.37
C THR A 561 4.26 28.05 -11.65
N ARG A 562 5.09 27.40 -12.47
CA ARG A 562 5.31 27.80 -13.85
C ARG A 562 5.21 26.57 -14.74
N ASP A 563 4.19 26.53 -15.56
CA ASP A 563 3.98 25.52 -16.56
C ASP A 563 4.37 26.05 -17.94
N SER A 564 5.00 25.23 -18.78
CA SER A 564 5.42 25.61 -20.12
C SER A 564 4.27 25.97 -21.04
N ASN A 565 3.06 25.47 -20.76
CA ASN A 565 1.89 25.60 -21.62
C ASN A 565 0.84 26.58 -21.04
N SER A 566 0.67 26.58 -19.72
CA SER A 566 -0.37 27.37 -19.05
C SER A 566 0.15 28.60 -18.28
N GLY A 567 1.48 28.83 -18.29
CA GLY A 567 2.06 30.06 -17.74
C GLY A 567 2.44 30.01 -16.27
N THR A 568 2.42 31.17 -15.61
CA THR A 568 2.90 31.34 -14.23
C THR A 568 1.74 31.70 -13.31
N GLN A 569 1.55 30.92 -12.25
CA GLN A 569 0.50 31.11 -11.27
C GLN A 569 1.07 31.17 -9.85
N LEU A 570 0.62 32.13 -9.06
CA LEU A 570 0.88 32.25 -7.62
C LEU A 570 -0.42 32.05 -6.85
N THR A 571 -0.41 31.08 -5.96
CA THR A 571 -1.50 30.84 -5.03
C THR A 571 -1.00 31.06 -3.62
N SER A 572 -1.72 31.85 -2.83
CA SER A 572 -1.43 32.02 -1.40
C SER A 572 -2.71 31.84 -0.59
N GLY A 573 -2.59 31.18 0.55
CA GLY A 573 -3.76 30.89 1.36
C GLY A 573 -3.39 30.64 2.82
N VAL A 574 -4.42 30.74 3.66
CA VAL A 574 -4.33 30.45 5.09
C VAL A 574 -5.26 29.29 5.39
N SER A 575 -4.76 28.31 6.10
CA SER A 575 -5.53 27.17 6.59
C SER A 575 -5.29 26.97 8.09
N GLY A 576 -6.27 26.40 8.77
CA GLY A 576 -6.18 26.13 10.19
C GLY A 576 -7.28 25.21 10.68
N MET A 577 -7.20 24.86 11.96
CA MET A 577 -8.20 24.05 12.64
C MET A 577 -9.01 24.92 13.61
N LEU A 578 -10.28 24.58 13.78
CA LEU A 578 -11.22 25.20 14.71
C LEU A 578 -11.75 24.13 15.66
N GLY A 579 -12.11 24.56 16.88
CA GLY A 579 -12.60 23.66 17.92
C GLY A 579 -11.49 23.15 18.85
N LYS A 580 -11.87 22.72 20.05
CA LYS A 580 -10.93 22.28 21.11
C LYS A 580 -10.17 20.98 20.72
N ARG A 581 -10.77 20.15 19.90
CA ARG A 581 -10.20 18.87 19.40
C ARG A 581 -9.82 18.93 17.93
N GLY A 582 -9.97 20.11 17.25
CA GLY A 582 -9.74 20.25 15.82
C GLY A 582 -10.87 19.63 14.99
N GLU A 583 -12.12 19.76 15.46
CA GLU A 583 -13.30 19.18 14.81
C GLU A 583 -13.60 19.80 13.45
N ALA A 584 -13.19 21.05 13.24
CA ALA A 584 -13.31 21.69 11.94
C ALA A 584 -11.96 22.12 11.39
N SER A 585 -11.79 22.06 10.09
CA SER A 585 -10.67 22.67 9.37
C SER A 585 -11.18 23.65 8.32
N TYR A 586 -10.44 24.73 8.10
CA TYR A 586 -10.76 25.71 7.08
C TYR A 586 -9.55 26.01 6.22
N SER A 587 -9.81 26.42 4.97
CA SER A 587 -8.80 26.96 4.09
C SER A 587 -9.39 28.11 3.26
N LEU A 588 -8.63 29.20 3.18
CA LEU A 588 -8.95 30.36 2.36
C LEU A 588 -7.76 30.63 1.46
N SER A 589 -7.93 30.72 0.14
CA SER A 589 -6.85 30.99 -0.78
C SER A 589 -7.24 31.91 -1.93
N ALA A 590 -6.24 32.58 -2.48
CA ALA A 590 -6.34 33.35 -3.69
C ALA A 590 -5.21 32.94 -4.64
N SER A 591 -5.54 32.78 -5.89
CA SER A 591 -4.63 32.40 -6.96
C SER A 591 -4.63 33.46 -8.04
N HIS A 592 -3.44 33.91 -8.43
CA HIS A 592 -3.24 34.89 -9.52
C HIS A 592 -2.43 34.25 -10.64
N ASP A 593 -3.03 34.22 -11.80
CA ASP A 593 -2.37 33.82 -13.05
C ASP A 593 -1.79 35.07 -13.73
N ARG A 594 -0.46 35.05 -13.95
CA ARG A 594 0.26 36.22 -14.48
C ARG A 594 -0.04 36.46 -15.96
N ASP A 595 -0.19 35.37 -16.73
CA ASP A 595 -0.28 35.46 -18.17
C ASP A 595 -1.70 35.86 -18.61
N SER A 596 -2.71 35.30 -18.00
CA SER A 596 -4.10 35.69 -18.20
C SER A 596 -4.51 36.94 -17.38
N ARG A 597 -3.70 37.37 -16.40
CA ARG A 597 -3.99 38.44 -15.42
C ARG A 597 -5.27 38.19 -14.62
N GLN A 598 -5.62 36.94 -14.44
CA GLN A 598 -6.86 36.56 -13.76
C GLN A 598 -6.58 36.14 -12.32
N THR A 599 -7.52 36.50 -11.45
CA THR A 599 -7.46 36.09 -10.05
C THR A 599 -8.68 35.24 -9.73
N SER A 600 -8.44 34.09 -9.12
CA SER A 600 -9.47 33.24 -8.53
C SER A 600 -9.33 33.19 -7.01
N LYS A 601 -10.44 32.92 -6.34
CA LYS A 601 -10.50 32.80 -4.87
C LYS A 601 -11.18 31.48 -4.53
N SER A 602 -10.74 30.86 -3.45
CA SER A 602 -11.37 29.66 -2.95
C SER A 602 -11.44 29.65 -1.42
N ALA A 603 -12.47 28.99 -0.92
CA ALA A 603 -12.67 28.74 0.50
C ALA A 603 -13.12 27.29 0.67
N SER A 604 -12.64 26.61 1.71
CA SER A 604 -13.13 25.31 2.12
C SER A 604 -13.36 25.26 3.63
N LEU A 605 -14.29 24.42 4.02
CA LEU A 605 -14.61 24.10 5.41
C LEU A 605 -14.94 22.62 5.48
N ASP A 606 -14.21 21.89 6.32
CA ASP A 606 -14.45 20.50 6.62
C ASP A 606 -14.79 20.36 8.10
N TYR A 607 -15.78 19.55 8.41
CA TYR A 607 -16.25 19.31 9.77
C TYR A 607 -16.34 17.81 10.04
N ARG A 608 -15.62 17.37 11.05
CA ARG A 608 -15.53 15.96 11.43
C ARG A 608 -16.47 15.66 12.60
N LEU A 609 -17.46 14.84 12.32
CA LEU A 609 -18.32 14.19 13.30
C LEU A 609 -17.83 12.77 13.59
N PRO A 610 -18.21 12.15 14.71
CA PRO A 610 -17.81 10.77 15.00
C PRO A 610 -18.21 9.75 13.93
N GLN A 611 -19.28 10.01 13.18
CA GLN A 611 -19.86 9.10 12.19
C GLN A 611 -19.59 9.52 10.75
N VAL A 612 -19.33 10.80 10.50
CA VAL A 612 -19.20 11.34 9.14
C VAL A 612 -18.30 12.56 9.12
N GLU A 613 -17.57 12.74 8.03
CA GLU A 613 -16.86 13.98 7.71
C GLU A 613 -17.61 14.71 6.61
N LEU A 614 -17.91 15.99 6.83
CA LEU A 614 -18.64 16.85 5.91
C LEU A 614 -17.70 17.94 5.42
N GLY A 615 -17.49 18.01 4.11
CA GLY A 615 -16.66 19.02 3.49
C GLY A 615 -17.45 19.90 2.54
N SER A 616 -17.12 21.19 2.49
CA SER A 616 -17.63 22.09 1.48
C SER A 616 -16.53 22.97 0.94
N SER A 617 -16.55 23.23 -0.35
CA SER A 617 -15.60 24.16 -0.98
C SER A 617 -16.28 25.04 -2.02
N LEU A 618 -15.90 26.31 -2.03
CA LEU A 618 -16.33 27.31 -2.98
C LEU A 618 -15.11 27.84 -3.73
N SER A 619 -15.16 27.86 -5.04
CA SER A 619 -14.13 28.49 -5.87
C SER A 619 -14.80 29.47 -6.85
N GLN A 620 -14.21 30.64 -7.01
CA GLN A 620 -14.71 31.68 -7.91
C GLN A 620 -13.54 32.33 -8.66
N GLY A 621 -13.66 32.40 -9.96
CA GLY A 621 -12.73 33.09 -10.85
C GLY A 621 -13.47 33.81 -11.97
N PRO A 622 -12.73 34.48 -12.87
CA PRO A 622 -13.31 35.11 -14.03
C PRO A 622 -14.03 34.07 -14.90
N GLY A 623 -15.33 34.26 -15.08
CA GLY A 623 -16.17 33.39 -15.90
C GLY A 623 -16.59 32.06 -15.28
N TYR A 624 -16.15 31.71 -14.05
CA TYR A 624 -16.60 30.49 -13.41
C TYR A 624 -16.87 30.64 -11.91
N ARG A 625 -17.78 29.82 -11.43
CA ARG A 625 -18.06 29.60 -10.00
C ARG A 625 -18.29 28.11 -9.77
N GLN A 626 -17.68 27.55 -8.73
CA GLN A 626 -17.82 26.14 -8.38
C GLN A 626 -18.13 26.00 -6.90
N LEU A 627 -19.11 25.18 -6.59
CA LEU A 627 -19.43 24.71 -5.25
C LEU A 627 -19.25 23.18 -5.24
N SER A 628 -18.55 22.66 -4.25
CA SER A 628 -18.43 21.23 -3.98
C SER A 628 -18.85 20.94 -2.54
N VAL A 629 -19.59 19.87 -2.33
CA VAL A 629 -20.04 19.38 -1.02
C VAL A 629 -19.86 17.87 -0.98
#